data_a5fd2d0e0ba14eb811263829be82020d
#
_entry.id   a5fd2d0e0ba14eb811263829be82020d
#
_cell.length_a   1.000
_cell.length_b   1.000
_cell.length_c   1.000
_cell.angle_alpha   90.00
_cell.angle_beta   90.00
_cell.angle_gamma   90.00
#
_symmetry.space_group_name_H-M   'P 1'
#
loop_
_entity.id
_entity.type
_entity.pdbx_description
1 polymer ?
#
loop_
_entity_poly.entity_id
_entity_poly.type
_entity_poly.pdbx_seq_one_letter_code
_entity_poly.pdbx_strand_id
1 'polypeptide(L)'
;VTRKTIDYFCHLLESPEDLKEIKKNDAEFAARPEFEAIKWAAAKNAPIYRTCYTDILRVAFTYKFKRGKLADLVSLLSGRDFETREFKIEIEERSFNQLHEAVLQAVNQTNYERYLMIVRSAGIVKKSLIRSQNVLNFGYALFLALRERKVDSNQIEKIVRKWLALSILTGRYSSGSPESAFDYDIKRFFAYDDPMQYLNCLLYTSPSPR
;
A
#
# COMPACT_ATOMS: atom_id res chain seq x y z
N VAL A 1 9.65 13.60 15.08
CA VAL A 1 10.31 13.08 13.86
C VAL A 1 9.30 12.35 12.99
N THR A 2 8.66 11.32 13.49
CA THR A 2 7.75 10.42 12.74
C THR A 2 6.62 11.16 12.03
N ARG A 3 5.89 12.05 12.71
CA ARG A 3 4.82 12.88 12.11
C ARG A 3 5.37 13.76 11.00
N LYS A 4 6.46 14.47 11.26
CA LYS A 4 7.13 15.35 10.30
C LYS A 4 7.55 14.61 9.02
N THR A 5 7.99 13.37 9.13
CA THR A 5 8.32 12.52 7.98
C THR A 5 7.08 12.22 7.13
N ILE A 6 5.94 11.93 7.77
CA ILE A 6 4.68 11.68 7.07
C ILE A 6 4.17 12.96 6.40
N ASP A 7 4.24 14.10 7.08
CA ASP A 7 3.84 15.40 6.54
C ASP A 7 4.67 15.76 5.30
N TYR A 8 5.99 15.64 5.37
CA TYR A 8 6.87 15.87 4.21
C TYR A 8 6.65 14.86 3.09
N PHE A 9 6.36 13.61 3.42
CA PHE A 9 5.99 12.61 2.44
C PHE A 9 4.74 13.01 1.67
N CYS A 10 3.67 13.39 2.36
CA CYS A 10 2.43 13.82 1.72
C CYS A 10 2.66 15.06 0.86
N HIS A 11 3.34 16.06 1.41
CA HIS A 11 3.61 17.32 0.72
C HIS A 11 4.45 17.13 -0.54
N LEU A 12 5.58 16.42 -0.46
CA LEU A 12 6.49 16.24 -1.60
C LEU A 12 5.93 15.35 -2.71
N LEU A 13 4.99 14.45 -2.40
CA LEU A 13 4.32 13.70 -3.46
C LEU A 13 3.25 14.53 -4.20
N GLU A 14 2.73 15.59 -3.58
CA GLU A 14 1.84 16.56 -4.24
C GLU A 14 2.62 17.66 -4.97
N SER A 15 3.65 18.18 -4.33
CA SER A 15 4.46 19.33 -4.78
C SER A 15 5.96 18.96 -4.80
N PRO A 16 6.40 18.17 -5.80
CA PRO A 16 7.81 17.75 -5.89
C PRO A 16 8.80 18.91 -6.08
N GLU A 17 8.33 20.05 -6.58
CA GLU A 17 9.09 21.30 -6.77
C GLU A 17 9.62 21.86 -5.46
N ASP A 18 8.91 21.66 -4.33
CA ASP A 18 9.27 22.19 -3.01
C ASP A 18 10.44 21.44 -2.34
N LEU A 19 10.93 20.39 -2.98
CA LEU A 19 12.04 19.57 -2.47
C LEU A 19 13.30 20.39 -2.15
N LYS A 20 13.59 21.42 -2.97
CA LYS A 20 14.75 22.32 -2.78
C LYS A 20 14.55 23.22 -1.55
N GLU A 21 13.33 23.70 -1.37
CA GLU A 21 12.96 24.57 -0.26
C GLU A 21 13.02 23.80 1.07
N ILE A 22 12.42 22.61 1.13
CA ILE A 22 12.48 21.75 2.31
C ILE A 22 13.93 21.41 2.67
N LYS A 23 14.76 21.07 1.67
CA LYS A 23 16.18 20.80 1.89
C LYS A 23 16.93 21.99 2.49
N LYS A 24 16.57 23.21 2.12
CA LYS A 24 17.17 24.44 2.65
C LYS A 24 16.69 24.75 4.07
N ASN A 25 15.38 24.60 4.29
CA ASN A 25 14.73 25.01 5.54
C ASN A 25 14.88 23.95 6.66
N ASP A 26 15.12 22.69 6.30
CA ASP A 26 15.25 21.58 7.24
C ASP A 26 16.43 20.66 6.85
N ALA A 27 17.63 21.19 7.02
CA ALA A 27 18.88 20.46 6.71
C ALA A 27 19.05 19.18 7.56
N GLU A 28 18.52 19.16 8.78
CA GLU A 28 18.58 18.00 9.66
C GLU A 28 17.73 16.84 9.07
N PHE A 29 16.51 17.12 8.64
CA PHE A 29 15.66 16.12 7.99
C PHE A 29 16.24 15.70 6.64
N ALA A 30 16.77 16.65 5.87
CA ALA A 30 17.37 16.38 4.56
C ALA A 30 18.62 15.47 4.61
N ALA A 31 19.26 15.36 5.76
CA ALA A 31 20.39 14.43 5.97
C ALA A 31 19.94 13.00 6.33
N ARG A 32 18.65 12.74 6.49
CA ARG A 32 18.12 11.43 6.89
C ARG A 32 17.86 10.52 5.70
N PRO A 33 17.98 9.18 5.88
CA PRO A 33 17.67 8.21 4.84
C PRO A 33 16.24 8.31 4.33
N GLU A 34 15.30 8.68 5.21
CA GLU A 34 13.87 8.85 4.89
C GLU A 34 13.66 9.92 3.82
N PHE A 35 14.45 10.99 3.86
CA PHE A 35 14.37 12.06 2.87
C PHE A 35 14.72 11.56 1.45
N GLU A 36 15.74 10.74 1.31
CA GLU A 36 16.13 10.17 0.02
C GLU A 36 15.06 9.21 -0.52
N ALA A 37 14.41 8.42 0.35
CA ALA A 37 13.29 7.56 -0.04
C ALA A 37 12.09 8.37 -0.55
N ILE A 38 11.73 9.45 0.15
CA ILE A 38 10.63 10.35 -0.25
C ILE A 38 10.96 11.07 -1.55
N LYS A 39 12.18 11.60 -1.68
CA LYS A 39 12.67 12.26 -2.89
C LYS A 39 12.60 11.32 -4.11
N TRP A 40 13.04 10.07 -3.94
CA TRP A 40 12.91 9.07 -5.00
C TRP A 40 11.44 8.82 -5.36
N ALA A 41 10.56 8.66 -4.37
CA ALA A 41 9.14 8.43 -4.58
C ALA A 41 8.45 9.60 -5.29
N ALA A 42 8.83 10.84 -4.98
CA ALA A 42 8.31 12.04 -5.63
C ALA A 42 8.80 12.17 -7.09
N ALA A 43 10.05 11.80 -7.38
CA ALA A 43 10.66 11.90 -8.71
C ALA A 43 10.35 10.72 -9.63
N LYS A 44 9.85 9.59 -9.10
CA LYS A 44 9.65 8.38 -9.88
C LYS A 44 8.65 8.57 -11.03
N ASN A 45 9.03 8.10 -12.21
CA ASN A 45 8.15 8.04 -13.37
C ASN A 45 7.84 6.57 -13.70
N ALA A 46 6.64 6.12 -13.36
CA ALA A 46 6.18 4.77 -13.64
C ALA A 46 4.82 4.83 -14.38
N PRO A 47 4.82 4.72 -15.71
CA PRO A 47 3.62 4.94 -16.53
C PRO A 47 2.50 3.92 -16.26
N ILE A 48 2.83 2.73 -15.77
CA ILE A 48 1.84 1.69 -15.44
C ILE A 48 1.21 1.95 -14.06
N TYR A 49 2.04 2.31 -13.07
CA TYR A 49 1.61 2.51 -11.70
C TYR A 49 2.17 3.82 -11.13
N ARG A 50 1.53 4.92 -11.52
CA ARG A 50 1.83 6.23 -10.94
C ARG A 50 1.00 6.41 -9.69
N THR A 51 1.65 6.45 -8.54
CA THR A 51 1.01 6.59 -7.24
C THR A 51 1.03 8.04 -6.77
N CYS A 52 -0.09 8.52 -6.22
CA CYS A 52 -0.14 9.72 -5.39
C CYS A 52 0.08 9.34 -3.91
N TYR A 53 0.16 10.34 -3.02
CA TYR A 53 0.36 10.09 -1.59
C TYR A 53 -0.78 9.26 -0.99
N THR A 54 -2.03 9.48 -1.39
CA THR A 54 -3.19 8.72 -0.91
C THR A 54 -3.13 7.24 -1.31
N ASP A 55 -2.60 6.93 -2.48
CA ASP A 55 -2.38 5.53 -2.90
C ASP A 55 -1.36 4.84 -1.98
N ILE A 56 -0.24 5.52 -1.70
CA ILE A 56 0.82 4.97 -0.85
C ILE A 56 0.34 4.83 0.60
N LEU A 57 -0.40 5.83 1.14
CA LEU A 57 -1.01 5.72 2.46
C LEU A 57 -1.99 4.55 2.53
N ARG A 58 -2.82 4.36 1.50
CA ARG A 58 -3.73 3.21 1.40
C ARG A 58 -2.99 1.89 1.40
N VAL A 59 -1.93 1.76 0.61
CA VAL A 59 -1.08 0.57 0.57
C VAL A 59 -0.46 0.30 1.93
N ALA A 60 0.19 1.31 2.53
CA ALA A 60 0.86 1.21 3.81
C ALA A 60 -0.11 0.80 4.93
N PHE A 61 -1.26 1.47 4.99
CA PHE A 61 -2.30 1.16 5.97
C PHE A 61 -2.86 -0.26 5.79
N THR A 62 -3.20 -0.63 4.55
CA THR A 62 -3.81 -1.93 4.27
C THR A 62 -2.94 -3.09 4.72
N TYR A 63 -1.65 -3.09 4.36
CA TYR A 63 -0.80 -4.24 4.69
C TYR A 63 -0.37 -4.25 6.17
N LYS A 64 -0.10 -3.09 6.76
CA LYS A 64 0.44 -3.01 8.13
C LYS A 64 -0.66 -3.17 9.19
N PHE A 65 -1.79 -2.48 9.00
CA PHE A 65 -2.89 -2.51 9.97
C PHE A 65 -3.96 -3.56 9.64
N LYS A 66 -3.84 -4.27 8.51
CA LYS A 66 -4.79 -5.31 8.07
C LYS A 66 -6.22 -4.79 7.94
N ARG A 67 -6.36 -3.53 7.50
CA ARG A 67 -7.63 -2.80 7.34
C ARG A 67 -7.64 -2.05 6.01
N GLY A 68 -8.82 -1.92 5.42
CA GLY A 68 -8.99 -1.29 4.10
C GLY A 68 -9.64 0.09 4.13
N LYS A 69 -10.27 0.47 5.24
CA LYS A 69 -11.01 1.74 5.36
C LYS A 69 -10.10 2.85 5.91
N LEU A 70 -9.88 3.91 5.13
CA LEU A 70 -9.03 5.03 5.57
C LEU A 70 -9.60 5.79 6.78
N ALA A 71 -10.91 5.76 7.00
CA ALA A 71 -11.51 6.29 8.22
C ALA A 71 -10.99 5.59 9.50
N ASP A 72 -10.65 4.31 9.40
CA ASP A 72 -10.02 3.58 10.51
C ASP A 72 -8.61 4.09 10.78
N LEU A 73 -7.85 4.51 9.74
CA LEU A 73 -6.55 5.13 9.91
C LEU A 73 -6.65 6.44 10.70
N VAL A 74 -7.60 7.30 10.33
CA VAL A 74 -7.84 8.57 11.05
C VAL A 74 -8.15 8.31 12.52
N SER A 75 -8.99 7.32 12.81
CA SER A 75 -9.32 6.94 14.19
C SER A 75 -8.08 6.46 14.96
N LEU A 76 -7.24 5.62 14.36
CA LEU A 76 -5.99 5.15 14.99
C LEU A 76 -4.99 6.28 15.25
N LEU A 77 -4.83 7.18 14.29
CA LEU A 77 -3.92 8.32 14.42
C LEU A 77 -4.42 9.38 15.41
N SER A 78 -5.71 9.38 15.71
CA SER A 78 -6.27 10.17 16.82
C SER A 78 -6.22 9.47 18.19
N GLY A 79 -5.61 8.29 18.26
CA GLY A 79 -5.43 7.53 19.50
C GLY A 79 -6.65 6.71 19.93
N ARG A 80 -7.64 6.53 19.05
CA ARG A 80 -8.86 5.78 19.38
C ARG A 80 -8.61 4.27 19.32
N ASP A 81 -8.91 3.60 20.43
CA ASP A 81 -8.96 2.15 20.50
C ASP A 81 -10.24 1.61 19.81
N PHE A 82 -10.10 0.56 18.98
CA PHE A 82 -11.25 -0.02 18.27
C PHE A 82 -12.14 -0.92 19.14
N GLU A 83 -11.57 -1.51 20.17
CA GLU A 83 -12.29 -2.42 21.07
C GLU A 83 -13.00 -1.63 22.18
N THR A 84 -12.25 -0.80 22.91
CA THR A 84 -12.76 -0.02 24.03
C THR A 84 -13.40 1.30 23.59
N ARG A 85 -13.09 1.81 22.40
CA ARG A 85 -13.46 3.13 21.86
C ARG A 85 -12.92 4.31 22.66
N GLU A 86 -12.03 4.07 23.59
CA GLU A 86 -11.35 5.10 24.38
C GLU A 86 -10.17 5.71 23.61
N PHE A 87 -9.79 6.92 24.03
CA PHE A 87 -8.62 7.61 23.45
C PHE A 87 -7.40 7.40 24.36
N LYS A 88 -6.29 6.92 23.81
CA LYS A 88 -5.02 6.67 24.49
C LYS A 88 -3.86 7.22 23.68
N ILE A 89 -3.01 8.03 24.29
CA ILE A 89 -1.82 8.63 23.64
C ILE A 89 -0.86 7.56 23.12
N GLU A 90 -0.74 6.45 23.87
CA GLU A 90 0.13 5.31 23.48
C GLU A 90 -0.31 4.65 22.17
N ILE A 91 -1.62 4.62 21.89
CA ILE A 91 -2.18 4.11 20.63
C ILE A 91 -1.83 5.05 19.49
N GLU A 92 -1.95 6.35 19.72
CA GLU A 92 -1.59 7.38 18.75
C GLU A 92 -0.12 7.27 18.34
N GLU A 93 0.80 7.30 19.30
CA GLU A 93 2.25 7.21 19.05
C GLU A 93 2.64 5.90 18.36
N ARG A 94 2.11 4.78 18.84
CA ARG A 94 2.33 3.47 18.22
C ARG A 94 1.82 3.43 16.79
N SER A 95 0.64 3.98 16.53
CA SER A 95 0.03 4.01 15.20
C SER A 95 0.82 4.88 14.23
N PHE A 96 1.32 6.05 14.67
CA PHE A 96 2.21 6.89 13.86
C PHE A 96 3.52 6.19 13.53
N ASN A 97 4.15 5.49 14.49
CA ASN A 97 5.38 4.75 14.25
C ASN A 97 5.15 3.59 13.25
N GLN A 98 4.06 2.84 13.41
CA GLN A 98 3.71 1.77 12.48
C GLN A 98 3.42 2.29 11.07
N LEU A 99 2.71 3.43 10.95
CA LEU A 99 2.44 4.06 9.66
C LEU A 99 3.72 4.56 9.00
N HIS A 100 4.61 5.18 9.76
CA HIS A 100 5.91 5.64 9.28
C HIS A 100 6.75 4.50 8.69
N GLU A 101 6.90 3.39 9.43
CA GLU A 101 7.58 2.20 8.92
C GLU A 101 6.93 1.68 7.64
N ALA A 102 5.60 1.61 7.63
CA ALA A 102 4.85 1.11 6.49
C ALA A 102 4.99 1.99 5.25
N VAL A 103 4.96 3.32 5.41
CA VAL A 103 5.20 4.27 4.32
C VAL A 103 6.60 4.12 3.76
N LEU A 104 7.63 4.01 4.61
CA LEU A 104 9.01 3.82 4.17
C LEU A 104 9.17 2.50 3.38
N GLN A 105 8.51 1.43 3.78
CA GLN A 105 8.51 0.19 3.00
C GLN A 105 7.79 0.34 1.66
N ALA A 106 6.69 1.09 1.62
CA ALA A 106 5.93 1.33 0.39
C ALA A 106 6.64 2.26 -0.61
N VAL A 107 7.46 3.22 -0.11
CA VAL A 107 8.28 4.09 -0.97
C VAL A 107 9.70 3.55 -1.20
N ASN A 108 10.03 2.40 -0.67
CA ASN A 108 11.32 1.76 -0.92
C ASN A 108 11.45 1.38 -2.39
N GLN A 109 12.51 1.89 -3.04
CA GLN A 109 12.77 1.68 -4.46
C GLN A 109 12.78 0.20 -4.86
N THR A 110 13.51 -0.63 -4.12
CA THR A 110 13.62 -2.06 -4.41
C THR A 110 12.27 -2.78 -4.32
N ASN A 111 11.46 -2.45 -3.32
CA ASN A 111 10.12 -3.04 -3.17
C ASN A 111 9.22 -2.64 -4.33
N TYR A 112 9.22 -1.36 -4.67
CA TYR A 112 8.39 -0.84 -5.73
C TYR A 112 8.76 -1.39 -7.10
N GLU A 113 10.06 -1.41 -7.43
CA GLU A 113 10.55 -1.95 -8.70
C GLU A 113 10.29 -3.45 -8.84
N ARG A 114 10.51 -4.23 -7.78
CA ARG A 114 10.17 -5.67 -7.77
C ARG A 114 8.68 -5.89 -7.99
N TYR A 115 7.83 -5.10 -7.34
CA TYR A 115 6.40 -5.19 -7.57
C TYR A 115 6.04 -4.86 -9.02
N LEU A 116 6.62 -3.81 -9.62
CA LEU A 116 6.40 -3.49 -11.03
C LEU A 116 6.84 -4.60 -11.99
N MET A 117 7.92 -5.32 -11.67
CA MET A 117 8.33 -6.50 -12.45
C MET A 117 7.23 -7.57 -12.42
N ILE A 118 6.64 -7.83 -11.24
CA ILE A 118 5.53 -8.78 -11.11
C ILE A 118 4.29 -8.30 -11.89
N VAL A 119 3.96 -7.01 -11.83
CA VAL A 119 2.86 -6.43 -12.62
C VAL A 119 3.06 -6.67 -14.11
N ARG A 120 4.27 -6.43 -14.62
CA ARG A 120 4.61 -6.68 -16.03
C ARG A 120 4.57 -8.17 -16.38
N SER A 121 5.05 -9.05 -15.49
CA SER A 121 5.02 -10.50 -15.69
C SER A 121 3.58 -11.06 -15.68
N ALA A 122 2.63 -10.34 -15.06
CA ALA A 122 1.21 -10.63 -15.15
C ALA A 122 0.55 -10.20 -16.49
N GLY A 123 1.33 -9.64 -17.43
CA GLY A 123 0.83 -9.14 -18.72
C GLY A 123 0.33 -7.70 -18.69
N ILE A 124 0.45 -6.99 -17.56
CA ILE A 124 0.01 -5.60 -17.42
C ILE A 124 1.13 -4.67 -17.91
N VAL A 125 1.15 -4.43 -19.21
CA VAL A 125 2.20 -3.60 -19.86
C VAL A 125 1.73 -2.16 -20.13
N LYS A 126 0.43 -1.88 -20.04
CA LYS A 126 -0.17 -0.56 -20.23
C LYS A 126 -1.24 -0.29 -19.19
N LYS A 127 -1.35 0.98 -18.76
CA LYS A 127 -2.38 1.41 -17.78
C LYS A 127 -3.80 1.16 -18.28
N SER A 128 -4.04 1.20 -19.59
CA SER A 128 -5.36 0.96 -20.21
C SER A 128 -5.90 -0.47 -19.99
N LEU A 129 -5.06 -1.41 -19.61
CA LEU A 129 -5.48 -2.78 -19.26
C LEU A 129 -6.14 -2.88 -17.88
N ILE A 130 -6.08 -1.81 -17.09
CA ILE A 130 -6.56 -1.77 -15.72
C ILE A 130 -7.71 -0.80 -15.61
N ARG A 131 -8.88 -1.27 -15.21
CA ARG A 131 -10.08 -0.44 -15.00
C ARG A 131 -10.00 0.41 -13.74
N SER A 132 -9.37 -0.11 -12.68
CA SER A 132 -9.23 0.57 -11.39
C SER A 132 -7.79 0.46 -10.87
N GLN A 133 -7.17 1.60 -10.54
CA GLN A 133 -5.84 1.65 -9.92
C GLN A 133 -5.81 0.91 -8.57
N ASN A 134 -6.96 0.76 -7.91
CA ASN A 134 -7.07 0.01 -6.67
C ASN A 134 -6.65 -1.47 -6.80
N VAL A 135 -6.72 -2.06 -8.00
CA VAL A 135 -6.15 -3.40 -8.27
C VAL A 135 -4.65 -3.39 -8.02
N LEU A 136 -3.94 -2.36 -8.49
CA LEU A 136 -2.49 -2.23 -8.26
C LEU A 136 -2.18 -1.88 -6.81
N ASN A 137 -2.97 -1.01 -6.18
CA ASN A 137 -2.79 -0.62 -4.78
C ASN A 137 -2.91 -1.85 -3.86
N PHE A 138 -3.95 -2.66 -4.04
CA PHE A 138 -4.10 -3.88 -3.24
C PHE A 138 -3.03 -4.93 -3.56
N GLY A 139 -2.70 -5.13 -4.83
CA GLY A 139 -1.62 -6.04 -5.24
C GLY A 139 -0.29 -5.66 -4.58
N TYR A 140 0.00 -4.35 -4.44
CA TYR A 140 1.19 -3.89 -3.76
C TYR A 140 1.13 -4.10 -2.24
N ALA A 141 -0.03 -3.86 -1.62
CA ALA A 141 -0.23 -4.18 -0.21
C ALA A 141 -0.05 -5.67 0.07
N LEU A 142 -0.59 -6.53 -0.81
CA LEU A 142 -0.42 -7.98 -0.74
C LEU A 142 1.06 -8.39 -0.87
N PHE A 143 1.79 -7.80 -1.82
CA PHE A 143 3.22 -8.04 -2.00
C PHE A 143 4.01 -7.69 -0.73
N LEU A 144 3.77 -6.53 -0.12
CA LEU A 144 4.44 -6.11 1.11
C LEU A 144 4.07 -7.00 2.30
N ALA A 145 2.80 -7.39 2.42
CA ALA A 145 2.34 -8.31 3.47
C ALA A 145 2.99 -9.69 3.37
N LEU A 146 3.17 -10.22 2.16
CA LEU A 146 3.86 -11.49 1.93
C LEU A 146 5.34 -11.40 2.27
N ARG A 147 5.98 -10.27 1.94
CA ARG A 147 7.37 -10.02 2.33
C ARG A 147 7.56 -9.92 3.85
N GLU A 148 6.66 -9.25 4.54
CA GLU A 148 6.68 -9.15 6.01
C GLU A 148 6.53 -10.53 6.66
N ARG A 149 5.73 -11.44 6.05
CA ARG A 149 5.61 -12.84 6.44
C ARG A 149 6.82 -13.71 6.03
N LYS A 150 7.85 -13.13 5.40
CA LYS A 150 9.06 -13.85 4.93
C LYS A 150 8.76 -15.01 3.97
N VAL A 151 7.71 -14.88 3.18
CA VAL A 151 7.37 -15.84 2.13
C VAL A 151 8.47 -15.82 1.06
N ASP A 152 8.77 -16.97 0.46
CA ASP A 152 9.77 -17.08 -0.61
C ASP A 152 9.44 -16.19 -1.82
N SER A 153 10.46 -15.59 -2.43
CA SER A 153 10.28 -14.61 -3.50
C SER A 153 9.56 -15.18 -4.73
N ASN A 154 9.79 -16.46 -5.09
CA ASN A 154 9.11 -17.08 -6.22
C ASN A 154 7.63 -17.34 -5.90
N GLN A 155 7.34 -17.68 -4.65
CA GLN A 155 5.96 -17.83 -4.19
C GLN A 155 5.24 -16.48 -4.17
N ILE A 156 5.88 -15.41 -3.69
CA ILE A 156 5.34 -14.04 -3.73
C ILE A 156 4.98 -13.66 -5.16
N GLU A 157 5.89 -13.85 -6.11
CA GLU A 157 5.64 -13.53 -7.52
C GLU A 157 4.44 -14.32 -8.06
N LYS A 158 4.39 -15.62 -7.82
CA LYS A 158 3.31 -16.50 -8.27
C LYS A 158 1.96 -16.07 -7.69
N ILE A 159 1.91 -15.75 -6.38
CA ILE A 159 0.70 -15.34 -5.69
C ILE A 159 0.20 -14.00 -6.21
N VAL A 160 1.05 -13.00 -6.23
CA VAL A 160 0.68 -11.63 -6.64
C VAL A 160 0.29 -11.60 -8.11
N ARG A 161 1.02 -12.28 -8.99
CA ARG A 161 0.70 -12.37 -10.42
C ARG A 161 -0.67 -13.02 -10.65
N LYS A 162 -0.95 -14.14 -9.99
CA LYS A 162 -2.25 -14.83 -10.08
C LYS A 162 -3.38 -13.94 -9.56
N TRP A 163 -3.15 -13.27 -8.42
CA TRP A 163 -4.12 -12.35 -7.85
C TRP A 163 -4.44 -11.18 -8.80
N LEU A 164 -3.41 -10.55 -9.40
CA LEU A 164 -3.57 -9.46 -10.38
C LEU A 164 -4.41 -9.92 -11.58
N ALA A 165 -4.07 -11.06 -12.19
CA ALA A 165 -4.80 -11.60 -13.32
C ALA A 165 -6.28 -11.85 -12.99
N LEU A 166 -6.58 -12.48 -11.85
CA LEU A 166 -7.94 -12.72 -11.39
C LEU A 166 -8.71 -11.42 -11.14
N SER A 167 -8.06 -10.43 -10.52
CA SER A 167 -8.68 -9.14 -10.22
C SER A 167 -9.08 -8.37 -11.48
N ILE A 168 -8.27 -8.46 -12.55
CA ILE A 168 -8.59 -7.85 -13.84
C ILE A 168 -9.75 -8.57 -14.50
N LEU A 169 -9.69 -9.91 -14.57
CA LEU A 169 -10.72 -10.72 -15.20
C LEU A 169 -12.10 -10.57 -14.54
N THR A 170 -12.12 -10.44 -13.21
CA THR A 170 -13.36 -10.29 -12.44
C THR A 170 -13.83 -8.83 -12.30
N GLY A 171 -13.05 -7.85 -12.81
CA GLY A 171 -13.36 -6.44 -12.64
C GLY A 171 -13.34 -5.98 -11.17
N ARG A 172 -12.48 -6.59 -10.33
CA ARG A 172 -12.41 -6.28 -8.90
C ARG A 172 -12.09 -4.80 -8.67
N TYR A 173 -12.73 -4.19 -7.69
CA TYR A 173 -12.64 -2.76 -7.38
C TYR A 173 -13.10 -1.80 -8.50
N SER A 174 -13.83 -2.29 -9.50
CA SER A 174 -14.37 -1.45 -10.56
C SER A 174 -15.77 -0.92 -10.24
N SER A 175 -16.43 -1.46 -9.23
CA SER A 175 -17.80 -1.09 -8.81
C SER A 175 -17.91 -1.14 -7.28
N GLY A 176 -18.86 -0.40 -6.73
CA GLY A 176 -19.12 -0.34 -5.28
C GLY A 176 -18.08 0.50 -4.51
N SER A 177 -17.98 0.25 -3.19
CA SER A 177 -17.01 0.91 -2.32
C SER A 177 -15.66 0.18 -2.35
N PRO A 178 -14.61 0.76 -2.95
CA PRO A 178 -13.28 0.14 -2.98
C PRO A 178 -12.72 -0.14 -1.58
N GLU A 179 -13.00 0.73 -0.61
CA GLU A 179 -12.50 0.59 0.77
C GLU A 179 -13.10 -0.61 1.49
N SER A 180 -14.41 -0.84 1.30
CA SER A 180 -15.06 -2.01 1.88
C SER A 180 -14.53 -3.30 1.26
N ALA A 181 -14.27 -3.30 -0.06
CA ALA A 181 -13.69 -4.44 -0.75
C ALA A 181 -12.23 -4.69 -0.31
N PHE A 182 -11.42 -3.64 -0.12
CA PHE A 182 -10.07 -3.75 0.47
C PHE A 182 -10.11 -4.36 1.87
N ASP A 183 -11.00 -3.85 2.73
CA ASP A 183 -11.14 -4.32 4.11
C ASP A 183 -11.55 -5.79 4.16
N TYR A 184 -12.49 -6.20 3.32
CA TYR A 184 -12.88 -7.59 3.20
C TYR A 184 -11.74 -8.48 2.70
N ASP A 185 -11.04 -8.07 1.66
CA ASP A 185 -9.99 -8.87 1.04
C ASP A 185 -8.76 -9.01 1.95
N ILE A 186 -8.34 -7.94 2.60
CA ILE A 186 -7.17 -8.00 3.48
C ILE A 186 -7.44 -8.84 4.73
N LYS A 187 -8.63 -8.72 5.31
CA LYS A 187 -9.04 -9.56 6.44
C LYS A 187 -9.08 -11.03 6.05
N ARG A 188 -9.65 -11.36 4.90
CA ARG A 188 -9.65 -12.74 4.39
C ARG A 188 -8.24 -13.25 4.12
N PHE A 189 -7.36 -12.44 3.51
CA PHE A 189 -5.98 -12.84 3.30
C PHE A 189 -5.28 -13.21 4.62
N PHE A 190 -5.46 -12.41 5.66
CA PHE A 190 -4.85 -12.66 6.96
C PHE A 190 -5.54 -13.77 7.79
N ALA A 191 -6.74 -14.20 7.41
CA ALA A 191 -7.43 -15.34 8.04
C ALA A 191 -6.86 -16.70 7.62
N TYR A 192 -6.04 -16.76 6.55
CA TYR A 192 -5.37 -17.97 6.10
C TYR A 192 -3.89 -17.98 6.49
N ASP A 193 -3.43 -19.07 7.07
CA ASP A 193 -2.00 -19.27 7.33
C ASP A 193 -1.23 -19.48 6.02
N ASP A 194 -1.79 -20.27 5.11
CA ASP A 194 -1.24 -20.43 3.76
C ASP A 194 -1.85 -19.40 2.77
N PRO A 195 -1.04 -18.47 2.25
CA PRO A 195 -1.47 -17.49 1.27
C PRO A 195 -2.09 -18.08 -0.02
N MET A 196 -1.73 -19.33 -0.38
CA MET A 196 -2.29 -19.99 -1.56
C MET A 196 -3.75 -20.40 -1.35
N GLN A 197 -4.15 -20.71 -0.13
CA GLN A 197 -5.55 -21.00 0.19
C GLN A 197 -6.46 -19.79 -0.06
N TYR A 198 -5.99 -18.59 0.26
CA TYR A 198 -6.71 -17.35 -0.06
C TYR A 198 -6.98 -17.22 -1.57
N LEU A 199 -5.97 -17.47 -2.40
CA LEU A 199 -6.12 -17.39 -3.86
C LEU A 199 -7.09 -18.45 -4.41
N ASN A 200 -7.02 -19.67 -3.90
CA ASN A 200 -7.94 -20.72 -4.30
C ASN A 200 -9.38 -20.34 -3.94
N CYS A 201 -9.59 -19.80 -2.74
CA CYS A 201 -10.90 -19.31 -2.32
C CYS A 201 -11.44 -18.19 -3.24
N LEU A 202 -10.58 -17.29 -3.75
CA LEU A 202 -10.98 -16.25 -4.71
C LEU A 202 -11.49 -16.83 -6.03
N LEU A 203 -10.92 -17.93 -6.51
CA LEU A 203 -11.35 -18.60 -7.74
C LEU A 203 -12.80 -19.10 -7.63
N TYR A 204 -13.19 -19.61 -6.47
CA TYR A 204 -14.52 -20.17 -6.24
C TYR A 204 -15.58 -19.12 -5.85
N THR A 205 -15.16 -17.97 -5.33
CA THR A 205 -16.08 -16.93 -4.83
C THR A 205 -16.21 -15.72 -5.75
N SER A 206 -15.43 -15.66 -6.82
CA SER A 206 -15.60 -14.61 -7.84
C SER A 206 -16.87 -14.86 -8.62
N PRO A 207 -17.78 -13.85 -8.77
CA PRO A 207 -18.92 -14.00 -9.65
C PRO A 207 -18.41 -14.34 -11.05
N SER A 208 -19.06 -15.33 -11.68
CA SER A 208 -18.80 -15.68 -13.09
C SER A 208 -18.84 -14.40 -13.93
N PRO A 209 -17.88 -14.18 -14.83
CA PRO A 209 -17.96 -13.02 -15.72
C PRO A 209 -19.28 -13.11 -16.51
N ARG A 210 -20.13 -12.09 -16.34
CA ARG A 210 -21.33 -11.91 -17.15
C ARG A 210 -20.95 -11.27 -18.47
#